data_4949c8070028d442fd6ff92c639bb718
#
_entry.id   4949c8070028d442fd6ff92c639bb718
#
_cell.length_a   1.000
_cell.length_b   1.000
_cell.length_c   1.000
_cell.angle_alpha   90.00
_cell.angle_beta   90.00
_cell.angle_gamma   90.00
#
_symmetry.space_group_name_H-M   'P 1'
#
loop_
_entity.id
_entity.type
_entity.pdbx_description
1 polymer ?
#
loop_
_entity_poly.entity_id
_entity_poly.type
_entity_poly.pdbx_seq_one_letter_code
_entity_poly.pdbx_strand_id
1 'polypeptide(L)'
;MRRVLTLATAVALSACASVPPPPQFHRSEAYARAGYPFSGAVQAGPWLILSGDIGLDPATGKLAPGGIEAETRRTMDNIGATLAAHGAGYDDLVKCSVFLADMSEWATFNAIYREYFKVHFPARSALGASGLALGARVEVECLAWNP
;
A
#
# COMPACT_ATOMS: atom_id res chain seq x y z
N MET A 1 46.25 -53.71 19.60
CA MET A 1 45.54 -52.45 19.70
C MET A 1 44.88 -52.18 18.36
N ARG A 2 43.51 -52.36 18.25
CA ARG A 2 42.72 -52.12 17.03
C ARG A 2 42.20 -50.70 17.13
N ARG A 3 42.59 -49.84 16.18
CA ARG A 3 42.01 -48.49 16.04
C ARG A 3 40.69 -48.60 15.28
N VAL A 4 39.57 -48.22 15.93
CA VAL A 4 38.26 -48.07 15.32
C VAL A 4 38.23 -46.67 14.69
N LEU A 5 38.13 -46.64 13.35
CA LEU A 5 37.97 -45.39 12.60
C LEU A 5 36.47 -45.11 12.50
N THR A 6 35.97 -44.10 13.22
CA THR A 6 34.58 -43.67 13.16
C THR A 6 34.43 -42.74 11.97
N LEU A 7 33.70 -43.18 10.95
CA LEU A 7 33.39 -42.36 9.78
C LEU A 7 32.16 -41.48 10.14
N ALA A 8 32.39 -40.21 10.27
CA ALA A 8 31.29 -39.24 10.46
C ALA A 8 30.64 -38.88 9.09
N THR A 9 29.44 -39.35 8.87
CA THR A 9 28.67 -39.02 7.66
C THR A 9 28.04 -37.65 7.84
N ALA A 10 28.54 -36.65 7.13
CA ALA A 10 27.92 -35.31 7.07
C ALA A 10 26.70 -35.37 6.14
N VAL A 11 25.50 -35.27 6.71
CA VAL A 11 24.25 -35.08 5.95
C VAL A 11 24.17 -33.62 5.54
N ALA A 12 24.41 -33.32 4.28
CA ALA A 12 24.15 -32.01 3.69
C ALA A 12 22.66 -31.84 3.51
N LEU A 13 22.03 -31.03 4.38
CA LEU A 13 20.67 -30.54 4.14
C LEU A 13 20.72 -29.53 2.98
N SER A 14 20.33 -29.98 1.80
CA SER A 14 20.08 -29.11 0.66
C SER A 14 18.77 -28.34 0.94
N ALA A 15 18.87 -27.08 1.37
CA ALA A 15 17.73 -26.19 1.44
C ALA A 15 17.29 -25.87 0.00
N CYS A 16 16.24 -26.53 -0.46
CA CYS A 16 15.55 -26.12 -1.70
C CYS A 16 15.00 -24.72 -1.46
N ALA A 17 15.66 -23.69 -1.98
CA ALA A 17 15.07 -22.36 -2.06
C ALA A 17 13.86 -22.45 -3.01
N SER A 18 12.65 -22.39 -2.45
CA SER A 18 11.43 -22.33 -3.25
C SER A 18 11.45 -21.04 -4.08
N VAL A 19 11.19 -21.16 -5.38
CA VAL A 19 11.00 -20.00 -6.25
C VAL A 19 9.78 -19.26 -5.70
N PRO A 20 9.89 -17.95 -5.41
CA PRO A 20 8.74 -17.20 -4.91
C PRO A 20 7.61 -17.23 -5.95
N PRO A 21 6.35 -17.22 -5.53
CA PRO A 21 5.22 -17.18 -6.45
C PRO A 21 5.27 -15.90 -7.29
N PRO A 22 4.73 -15.94 -8.53
CA PRO A 22 4.63 -14.75 -9.36
C PRO A 22 3.75 -13.68 -8.69
N PRO A 23 3.95 -12.39 -8.99
CA PRO A 23 3.09 -11.33 -8.49
C PRO A 23 1.61 -11.55 -8.83
N GLN A 24 0.72 -11.23 -7.89
CA GLN A 24 -0.72 -11.30 -8.06
C GLN A 24 -1.27 -9.89 -8.22
N PHE A 25 -2.02 -9.67 -9.31
CA PHE A 25 -2.58 -8.37 -9.65
C PHE A 25 -4.06 -8.33 -9.23
N HIS A 26 -4.38 -7.45 -8.28
CA HIS A 26 -5.71 -7.33 -7.70
C HIS A 26 -6.46 -6.18 -8.38
N ARG A 27 -7.42 -6.53 -9.23
CA ARG A 27 -8.27 -5.58 -9.95
C ARG A 27 -9.73 -5.83 -9.57
N SER A 28 -10.34 -4.87 -8.90
CA SER A 28 -11.74 -4.97 -8.54
C SER A 28 -12.65 -4.98 -9.79
N GLU A 29 -13.85 -5.55 -9.65
CA GLU A 29 -14.85 -5.48 -10.73
C GLU A 29 -15.24 -4.03 -11.07
N ALA A 30 -15.25 -3.13 -10.07
CA ALA A 30 -15.50 -1.71 -10.29
C ALA A 30 -14.44 -1.10 -11.21
N TYR A 31 -13.16 -1.40 -10.98
CA TYR A 31 -12.05 -0.93 -11.81
C TYR A 31 -12.13 -1.52 -13.23
N ALA A 32 -12.52 -2.80 -13.35
CA ALA A 32 -12.69 -3.42 -14.66
C ALA A 32 -13.84 -2.79 -15.45
N ARG A 33 -14.99 -2.54 -14.81
CA ARG A 33 -16.15 -1.86 -15.44
C ARG A 33 -15.84 -0.42 -15.82
N ALA A 34 -15.07 0.30 -15.02
CA ALA A 34 -14.63 1.67 -15.31
C ALA A 34 -13.56 1.76 -16.41
N GLY A 35 -13.01 0.61 -16.84
CA GLY A 35 -11.96 0.58 -17.86
C GLY A 35 -10.61 1.12 -17.40
N TYR A 36 -10.37 1.19 -16.09
CA TYR A 36 -9.08 1.69 -15.58
C TYR A 36 -7.93 0.77 -16.02
N PRO A 37 -6.82 1.33 -16.53
CA PRO A 37 -5.69 0.55 -17.05
C PRO A 37 -4.68 0.13 -15.97
N PHE A 38 -5.12 -0.05 -14.71
CA PHE A 38 -4.28 -0.42 -13.58
C PHE A 38 -5.00 -1.34 -12.60
N SER A 39 -4.24 -1.98 -11.72
CA SER A 39 -4.72 -2.77 -10.58
C SER A 39 -4.81 -1.89 -9.34
N GLY A 40 -5.75 -2.14 -8.45
CA GLY A 40 -5.84 -1.43 -7.18
C GLY A 40 -4.70 -1.78 -6.22
N ALA A 41 -4.22 -3.03 -6.30
CA ALA A 41 -3.05 -3.50 -5.56
C ALA A 41 -2.33 -4.62 -6.31
N VAL A 42 -1.06 -4.83 -6.00
CA VAL A 42 -0.25 -5.95 -6.47
C VAL A 42 0.45 -6.60 -5.27
N GLN A 43 0.21 -7.91 -5.07
CA GLN A 43 0.98 -8.70 -4.11
C GLN A 43 2.20 -9.28 -4.80
N ALA A 44 3.41 -8.94 -4.33
CA ALA A 44 4.69 -9.42 -4.84
C ALA A 44 5.53 -9.98 -3.70
N GLY A 45 5.45 -11.29 -3.47
CA GLY A 45 6.00 -11.90 -2.26
C GLY A 45 5.37 -11.26 -1.01
N PRO A 46 6.16 -10.78 -0.05
CA PRO A 46 5.63 -10.14 1.17
C PRO A 46 5.22 -8.67 0.96
N TRP A 47 5.33 -8.12 -0.26
CA TRP A 47 5.02 -6.73 -0.55
C TRP A 47 3.62 -6.58 -1.12
N LEU A 48 2.80 -5.79 -0.46
CA LEU A 48 1.54 -5.30 -1.03
C LEU A 48 1.75 -3.87 -1.51
N ILE A 49 1.72 -3.71 -2.82
CA ILE A 49 1.94 -2.44 -3.52
C ILE A 49 0.57 -1.89 -3.89
N LEU A 50 0.19 -0.77 -3.30
CA LEU A 50 -1.09 -0.11 -3.58
C LEU A 50 -0.91 0.92 -4.70
N SER A 51 -1.90 1.02 -5.59
CA SER A 51 -2.00 2.16 -6.50
C SER A 51 -2.27 3.44 -5.74
N GLY A 52 -2.02 4.59 -6.38
CA GLY A 52 -2.47 5.88 -5.88
C GLY A 52 -3.99 5.89 -5.67
N ASP A 53 -4.43 6.35 -4.51
CA ASP A 53 -5.83 6.50 -4.16
C ASP A 53 -6.15 7.98 -3.92
N ILE A 54 -7.33 8.39 -4.35
CA ILE A 54 -7.88 9.72 -4.17
C ILE A 54 -9.19 9.65 -3.36
N GLY A 55 -9.70 10.77 -2.91
CA GLY A 55 -10.87 10.83 -2.04
C GLY A 55 -12.20 10.47 -2.70
N LEU A 56 -12.24 9.41 -3.54
CA LEU A 56 -13.49 8.93 -4.15
C LEU A 56 -14.36 8.19 -3.15
N ASP A 57 -15.63 8.55 -3.09
CA ASP A 57 -16.64 7.75 -2.43
C ASP A 57 -16.98 6.54 -3.31
N PRO A 58 -16.74 5.30 -2.83
CA PRO A 58 -16.96 4.09 -3.62
C PRO A 58 -18.43 3.86 -4.00
N ALA A 59 -19.38 4.43 -3.27
CA ALA A 59 -20.81 4.29 -3.56
C ALA A 59 -21.26 5.20 -4.70
N THR A 60 -20.67 6.38 -4.84
CA THR A 60 -21.08 7.38 -5.81
C THR A 60 -20.09 7.60 -6.96
N GLY A 61 -18.83 7.19 -6.78
CA GLY A 61 -17.75 7.47 -7.73
C GLY A 61 -17.37 8.95 -7.83
N LYS A 62 -17.74 9.77 -6.82
CA LYS A 62 -17.43 11.20 -6.77
C LYS A 62 -16.45 11.49 -5.64
N LEU A 63 -15.68 12.56 -5.79
CA LEU A 63 -14.83 13.04 -4.70
C LEU A 63 -15.68 13.45 -3.49
N ALA A 64 -15.19 13.16 -2.28
CA ALA A 64 -15.82 13.53 -1.04
C ALA A 64 -15.96 15.06 -0.96
N PRO A 65 -17.16 15.61 -0.76
CA PRO A 65 -17.34 17.05 -0.62
C PRO A 65 -16.77 17.55 0.70
N GLY A 66 -16.11 18.70 0.70
CA GLY A 66 -15.54 19.31 1.92
C GLY A 66 -14.05 19.62 1.80
N GLY A 67 -13.48 19.55 0.61
CA GLY A 67 -12.11 19.95 0.34
C GLY A 67 -11.07 18.97 0.90
N ILE A 68 -9.87 19.47 1.18
CA ILE A 68 -8.73 18.65 1.59
C ILE A 68 -9.00 17.78 2.81
N GLU A 69 -9.77 18.24 3.79
CA GLU A 69 -10.07 17.43 4.98
C GLU A 69 -10.87 16.19 4.62
N ALA A 70 -12.00 16.38 3.93
CA ALA A 70 -12.88 15.28 3.56
C ALA A 70 -12.22 14.33 2.57
N GLU A 71 -11.49 14.88 1.59
CA GLU A 71 -10.77 14.06 0.61
C GLU A 71 -9.63 13.27 1.25
N THR A 72 -8.85 13.86 2.18
CA THR A 72 -7.79 13.13 2.90
C THR A 72 -8.36 11.97 3.70
N ARG A 73 -9.44 12.20 4.45
CA ARG A 73 -10.09 11.13 5.23
C ARG A 73 -10.57 10.02 4.31
N ARG A 74 -11.26 10.37 3.23
CA ARG A 74 -11.76 9.38 2.27
C ARG A 74 -10.63 8.60 1.59
N THR A 75 -9.56 9.27 1.17
CA THR A 75 -8.37 8.63 0.60
C THR A 75 -7.77 7.61 1.57
N MET A 76 -7.57 8.00 2.82
CA MET A 76 -7.02 7.09 3.82
C MET A 76 -7.99 5.95 4.13
N ASP A 77 -9.29 6.19 4.24
CA ASP A 77 -10.30 5.14 4.45
C ASP A 77 -10.30 4.13 3.29
N ASN A 78 -10.17 4.58 2.05
CA ASN A 78 -10.07 3.72 0.87
C ASN A 78 -8.79 2.86 0.92
N ILE A 79 -7.65 3.46 1.29
CA ILE A 79 -6.40 2.73 1.52
C ILE A 79 -6.59 1.66 2.62
N GLY A 80 -7.22 2.03 3.74
CA GLY A 80 -7.54 1.09 4.82
C GLY A 80 -8.42 -0.07 4.38
N ALA A 81 -9.43 0.20 3.55
CA ALA A 81 -10.29 -0.83 2.98
C ALA A 81 -9.50 -1.78 2.06
N THR A 82 -8.59 -1.25 1.24
CA THR A 82 -7.71 -2.05 0.38
C THR A 82 -6.77 -2.90 1.22
N LEU A 83 -6.13 -2.34 2.24
CA LEU A 83 -5.26 -3.09 3.17
C LEU A 83 -6.04 -4.25 3.83
N ALA A 84 -7.22 -3.96 4.41
CA ALA A 84 -8.05 -4.95 5.08
C ALA A 84 -8.49 -6.09 4.16
N ALA A 85 -8.81 -5.80 2.90
CA ALA A 85 -9.15 -6.80 1.89
C ALA A 85 -8.00 -7.78 1.60
N HIS A 86 -6.76 -7.41 1.94
CA HIS A 86 -5.55 -8.22 1.76
C HIS A 86 -4.95 -8.69 3.10
N GLY A 87 -5.70 -8.57 4.21
CA GLY A 87 -5.24 -9.02 5.53
C GLY A 87 -4.18 -8.13 6.18
N ALA A 88 -4.01 -6.90 5.71
CA ALA A 88 -3.08 -5.90 6.22
C ALA A 88 -3.81 -4.74 6.92
N GLY A 89 -3.04 -3.88 7.59
CA GLY A 89 -3.52 -2.66 8.22
C GLY A 89 -2.54 -1.49 8.06
N TYR A 90 -2.84 -0.36 8.67
CA TYR A 90 -1.97 0.82 8.59
C TYR A 90 -0.60 0.60 9.23
N ASP A 91 -0.52 -0.29 10.24
CA ASP A 91 0.74 -0.61 10.91
C ASP A 91 1.68 -1.47 10.04
N ASP A 92 1.18 -2.04 8.93
CA ASP A 92 1.97 -2.77 7.95
C ASP A 92 2.55 -1.85 6.86
N LEU A 93 2.12 -0.59 6.82
CA LEU A 93 2.62 0.38 5.85
C LEU A 93 4.07 0.76 6.14
N VAL A 94 4.94 0.60 5.16
CA VAL A 94 6.38 0.91 5.26
C VAL A 94 6.76 2.18 4.51
N LYS A 95 6.02 2.53 3.47
CA LYS A 95 6.27 3.72 2.66
C LYS A 95 4.96 4.25 2.10
N CYS A 96 4.80 5.59 2.10
CA CYS A 96 3.78 6.29 1.32
C CYS A 96 4.38 7.45 0.53
N SER A 97 3.84 7.72 -0.65
CA SER A 97 4.05 8.93 -1.43
C SER A 97 2.75 9.72 -1.43
N VAL A 98 2.86 11.03 -1.24
CA VAL A 98 1.72 11.95 -1.16
C VAL A 98 1.87 13.02 -2.23
N PHE A 99 0.83 13.23 -2.99
CA PHE A 99 0.73 14.26 -4.01
C PHE A 99 -0.39 15.22 -3.61
N LEU A 100 -0.08 16.51 -3.53
CA LEU A 100 -1.04 17.56 -3.22
C LEU A 100 -1.23 18.47 -4.43
N ALA A 101 -2.46 18.77 -4.77
CA ALA A 101 -2.76 19.76 -5.82
C ALA A 101 -2.38 21.18 -5.38
N ASP A 102 -2.39 21.45 -4.08
CA ASP A 102 -1.98 22.72 -3.46
C ASP A 102 -1.14 22.45 -2.20
N MET A 103 0.13 22.83 -2.22
CA MET A 103 1.03 22.67 -1.07
C MET A 103 0.66 23.56 0.13
N SER A 104 -0.17 24.57 -0.03
CA SER A 104 -0.69 25.34 1.11
C SER A 104 -1.57 24.51 2.05
N GLU A 105 -2.11 23.39 1.56
CA GLU A 105 -2.95 22.44 2.32
C GLU A 105 -2.15 21.36 3.09
N TRP A 106 -0.82 21.39 2.98
CA TRP A 106 0.09 20.45 3.64
C TRP A 106 -0.18 20.27 5.13
N ALA A 107 -0.37 21.37 5.87
CA ALA A 107 -0.57 21.31 7.31
C ALA A 107 -1.88 20.59 7.66
N THR A 108 -2.96 20.88 6.94
CA THR A 108 -4.28 20.26 7.11
C THR A 108 -4.21 18.76 6.78
N PHE A 109 -3.62 18.43 5.64
CA PHE A 109 -3.38 17.03 5.27
C PHE A 109 -2.62 16.28 6.37
N ASN A 110 -1.49 16.83 6.87
CA ASN A 110 -0.68 16.19 7.89
C ASN A 110 -1.42 15.96 9.21
N ALA A 111 -2.28 16.90 9.62
CA ALA A 111 -3.08 16.78 10.83
C ALA A 111 -4.00 15.54 10.76
N ILE A 112 -4.62 15.31 9.60
CA ILE A 112 -5.52 14.18 9.39
C ILE A 112 -4.75 12.88 9.17
N TYR A 113 -3.74 12.90 8.31
CA TYR A 113 -2.93 11.73 7.98
C TYR A 113 -2.40 11.01 9.24
N ARG A 114 -1.92 11.76 10.25
CA ARG A 114 -1.40 11.20 11.50
C ARG A 114 -2.41 10.45 12.34
N GLU A 115 -3.71 10.72 12.18
CA GLU A 115 -4.76 10.07 12.95
C GLU A 115 -4.89 8.57 12.65
N TYR A 116 -4.41 8.14 11.48
CA TYR A 116 -4.48 6.76 11.01
C TYR A 116 -3.37 5.84 11.55
N PHE A 117 -2.31 6.42 12.14
CA PHE A 117 -1.16 5.67 12.65
C PHE A 117 -1.10 5.75 14.17
N LYS A 118 -1.03 4.58 14.82
CA LYS A 118 -1.04 4.47 16.28
C LYS A 118 0.29 3.99 16.85
N VAL A 119 1.05 3.19 16.10
CA VAL A 119 2.29 2.56 16.56
C VAL A 119 3.51 3.26 15.98
N HIS A 120 3.54 3.46 14.67
CA HIS A 120 4.65 4.10 13.96
C HIS A 120 4.15 4.78 12.68
N PHE A 121 5.00 5.60 12.08
CA PHE A 121 4.71 6.22 10.78
C PHE A 121 5.53 5.54 9.68
N PRO A 122 4.96 5.27 8.50
CA PRO A 122 5.72 4.82 7.35
C PRO A 122 6.70 5.91 6.89
N ALA A 123 7.79 5.50 6.23
CA ALA A 123 8.62 6.45 5.49
C ALA A 123 7.75 7.20 4.48
N ARG A 124 7.92 8.52 4.33
CA ARG A 124 7.06 9.32 3.46
C ARG A 124 7.83 10.30 2.60
N SER A 125 7.39 10.47 1.36
CA SER A 125 7.68 11.61 0.52
C SER A 125 6.38 12.34 0.24
N ALA A 126 6.43 13.66 0.05
CA ALA A 126 5.27 14.42 -0.38
C ALA A 126 5.71 15.60 -1.22
N LEU A 127 4.93 15.90 -2.24
CA LEU A 127 5.22 16.94 -3.22
C LEU A 127 3.92 17.55 -3.79
N GLY A 128 4.05 18.75 -4.34
CA GLY A 128 2.99 19.40 -5.11
C GLY A 128 2.93 18.83 -6.51
N ALA A 129 1.70 18.60 -7.02
CA ALA A 129 1.41 18.22 -8.39
C ALA A 129 0.73 19.37 -9.13
N SER A 130 0.88 19.42 -10.46
CA SER A 130 0.21 20.43 -11.30
C SER A 130 -1.30 20.16 -11.46
N GLY A 131 -1.79 19.05 -10.92
CA GLY A 131 -3.18 18.60 -10.95
C GLY A 131 -3.22 17.10 -10.67
N LEU A 132 -4.37 16.62 -10.16
CA LEU A 132 -4.61 15.23 -9.85
C LEU A 132 -5.87 14.73 -10.58
N ALA A 133 -6.02 13.42 -10.68
CA ALA A 133 -7.15 12.79 -11.35
C ALA A 133 -8.48 13.33 -10.81
N LEU A 134 -9.43 13.60 -11.70
CA LEU A 134 -10.76 14.11 -11.40
C LEU A 134 -10.80 15.44 -10.64
N GLY A 135 -9.67 16.16 -10.56
CA GLY A 135 -9.54 17.40 -9.79
C GLY A 135 -9.40 17.17 -8.29
N ALA A 136 -8.93 15.99 -7.88
CA ALA A 136 -8.65 15.67 -6.48
C ALA A 136 -7.62 16.64 -5.88
N ARG A 137 -7.73 16.89 -4.59
CA ARG A 137 -6.80 17.73 -3.82
C ARG A 137 -5.61 16.95 -3.30
N VAL A 138 -5.78 15.65 -3.12
CA VAL A 138 -4.74 14.75 -2.59
C VAL A 138 -4.83 13.39 -3.27
N GLU A 139 -3.67 12.80 -3.50
CA GLU A 139 -3.51 11.41 -3.87
C GLU A 139 -2.42 10.79 -2.98
N VAL A 140 -2.63 9.55 -2.55
CA VAL A 140 -1.67 8.83 -1.71
C VAL A 140 -1.50 7.43 -2.26
N GLU A 141 -0.25 7.03 -2.52
CA GLU A 141 0.12 5.66 -2.80
C GLU A 141 0.95 5.08 -1.66
N CYS A 142 0.78 3.81 -1.35
CA CYS A 142 1.51 3.19 -0.25
C CYS A 142 2.03 1.79 -0.61
N LEU A 143 3.05 1.38 0.15
CA LEU A 143 3.65 0.05 0.13
C LEU A 143 3.54 -0.53 1.53
N ALA A 144 2.98 -1.75 1.64
CA ALA A 144 2.88 -2.48 2.89
C ALA A 144 3.77 -3.73 2.88
N TRP A 145 4.24 -4.10 4.05
CA TRP A 145 4.88 -5.39 4.30
C TRP A 145 3.83 -6.32 4.91
N ASN A 146 3.42 -7.32 4.13
CA ASN A 146 2.37 -8.28 4.47
C ASN A 146 2.86 -9.70 4.11
N PRO A 147 3.70 -10.32 4.97
CA PRO A 147 4.31 -11.63 4.76
C PRO A 147 3.32 -12.81 4.84
#